data_5f2a30e335cc348e86be76ed809230c6
#
_entry.id   5f2a30e335cc348e86be76ed809230c6
#
_cell.length_a   1.000
_cell.length_b   1.000
_cell.length_c   1.000
_cell.angle_alpha   90.00
_cell.angle_beta   90.00
_cell.angle_gamma   90.00
#
_symmetry.space_group_name_H-M   'P 1'
#
loop_
_entity.id
_entity.type
_entity.pdbx_description
1 polymer ?
#
loop_
_entity_poly.entity_id
_entity_poly.type
_entity_poly.pdbx_seq_one_letter_code
_entity_poly.pdbx_strand_id
1 'polypeptide(L)'
;MSDPYKILGVSNAASGAEIKSAYRKLAKKHHPDLNAGKAERFKEVNSAYDILSDETKRAKYDRGEIDPSGNEKPGAGFWRTWSGRTRGRQAGGPGAGQTGGFDFADDDVFANLFRSSARGRAHGGVGQEATPNTNYKLKVPFEEATAGVRKRVTLSDGKIVDVAIPAGFETGSKLRLKGQGRVGPDGVTQGDAVIEITVEPHAYFIRVDRDIRVEIPVTLYEAVLGDSTVVPTIHGNVALKVPPNSNNGSILRLKGKGVPATKNLPAGDQYVTLRVVLPDGGDEDLTEFVREWAKGRGYNPRHKMKFT
;
A
#
# COMPACT_ATOMS: atom_id res chain seq x y z
N MET A 1 -16.42 -32.08 13.37
CA MET A 1 -16.19 -30.72 12.79
C MET A 1 -17.18 -29.78 13.40
N SER A 2 -16.75 -28.63 13.83
CA SER A 2 -17.59 -27.68 14.58
C SER A 2 -18.45 -26.83 13.64
N ASP A 3 -19.65 -26.49 14.07
CA ASP A 3 -20.61 -25.64 13.37
C ASP A 3 -19.99 -24.27 12.99
N PRO A 4 -20.07 -23.82 11.72
CA PRO A 4 -19.55 -22.54 11.26
C PRO A 4 -20.02 -21.33 12.08
N TYR A 5 -21.25 -21.28 12.51
CA TYR A 5 -21.79 -20.24 13.37
C TYR A 5 -21.09 -20.21 14.74
N LYS A 6 -20.86 -21.40 15.33
CA LYS A 6 -20.11 -21.52 16.59
C LYS A 6 -18.63 -21.17 16.46
N ILE A 7 -18.01 -21.50 15.31
CA ILE A 7 -16.61 -21.15 15.04
C ILE A 7 -16.44 -19.63 14.99
N LEU A 8 -17.35 -18.93 14.31
CA LEU A 8 -17.32 -17.46 14.24
C LEU A 8 -17.89 -16.78 15.48
N GLY A 9 -18.60 -17.55 16.38
CA GLY A 9 -19.21 -16.99 17.57
C GLY A 9 -20.40 -16.07 17.28
N VAL A 10 -21.17 -16.37 16.24
CA VAL A 10 -22.35 -15.60 15.81
C VAL A 10 -23.62 -16.46 15.88
N SER A 11 -24.78 -15.80 15.95
CA SER A 11 -26.08 -16.46 15.89
C SER A 11 -26.41 -16.99 14.48
N ASN A 12 -27.21 -18.05 14.38
CA ASN A 12 -27.72 -18.53 13.09
C ASN A 12 -28.56 -17.48 12.34
N ALA A 13 -29.09 -16.49 13.06
CA ALA A 13 -29.82 -15.36 12.49
C ALA A 13 -28.92 -14.14 12.18
N ALA A 14 -27.61 -14.27 12.34
CA ALA A 14 -26.66 -13.14 12.12
C ALA A 14 -26.70 -12.62 10.69
N SER A 15 -26.66 -11.31 10.55
CA SER A 15 -26.53 -10.63 9.27
C SER A 15 -25.15 -10.83 8.63
N GLY A 16 -25.04 -10.65 7.32
CA GLY A 16 -23.76 -10.71 6.62
C GLY A 16 -22.71 -9.73 7.18
N ALA A 17 -23.14 -8.57 7.67
CA ALA A 17 -22.27 -7.58 8.31
C ALA A 17 -21.71 -8.07 9.66
N GLU A 18 -22.51 -8.75 10.47
CA GLU A 18 -22.09 -9.35 11.74
C GLU A 18 -21.12 -10.52 11.53
N ILE A 19 -21.39 -11.37 10.55
CA ILE A 19 -20.51 -12.47 10.13
C ILE A 19 -19.14 -11.92 9.69
N LYS A 20 -19.13 -10.88 8.84
CA LYS A 20 -17.89 -10.22 8.37
C LYS A 20 -17.13 -9.56 9.52
N SER A 21 -17.81 -8.96 10.48
CA SER A 21 -17.19 -8.32 11.66
C SER A 21 -16.56 -9.35 12.59
N ALA A 22 -17.26 -10.45 12.87
CA ALA A 22 -16.77 -11.55 13.69
C ALA A 22 -15.54 -12.22 13.07
N TYR A 23 -15.58 -12.47 11.76
CA TYR A 23 -14.45 -13.01 11.01
C TYR A 23 -13.22 -12.12 11.15
N ARG A 24 -13.32 -10.80 10.90
CA ARG A 24 -12.17 -9.88 11.00
C ARG A 24 -11.53 -9.91 12.39
N LYS A 25 -12.32 -9.94 13.45
CA LYS A 25 -11.82 -10.04 14.84
C LYS A 25 -11.03 -11.33 15.08
N LEU A 26 -11.56 -12.46 14.61
CA LEU A 26 -10.95 -13.78 14.81
C LEU A 26 -9.72 -13.96 13.91
N ALA A 27 -9.77 -13.51 12.66
CA ALA A 27 -8.65 -13.56 11.73
C ALA A 27 -7.45 -12.76 12.26
N LYS A 28 -7.67 -11.53 12.78
CA LYS A 28 -6.61 -10.73 13.42
C LYS A 28 -6.06 -11.41 14.68
N LYS A 29 -6.91 -12.05 15.48
CA LYS A 29 -6.51 -12.74 16.73
C LYS A 29 -5.70 -14.03 16.48
N HIS A 30 -5.95 -14.71 15.36
CA HIS A 30 -5.35 -16.00 15.03
C HIS A 30 -4.44 -15.95 13.81
N HIS A 31 -3.97 -14.74 13.40
CA HIS A 31 -3.06 -14.58 12.26
C HIS A 31 -1.77 -15.36 12.49
N PRO A 32 -1.28 -16.15 11.49
CA PRO A 32 -0.10 -16.98 11.64
C PRO A 32 1.17 -16.18 11.95
N ASP A 33 1.31 -14.97 11.42
CA ASP A 33 2.46 -14.09 11.67
C ASP A 33 2.53 -13.54 13.10
N LEU A 34 1.38 -13.46 13.78
CA LEU A 34 1.30 -12.98 15.17
C LEU A 34 1.28 -14.13 16.20
N ASN A 35 0.98 -15.38 15.77
CA ASN A 35 0.81 -16.53 16.63
C ASN A 35 1.16 -17.84 15.90
N ALA A 36 2.45 -18.20 15.87
CA ALA A 36 2.98 -19.37 15.16
C ALA A 36 2.36 -20.75 15.53
N GLY A 37 1.57 -20.85 16.61
CA GLY A 37 0.92 -22.10 17.05
C GLY A 37 -0.57 -22.22 16.76
N LYS A 38 -1.21 -21.26 16.07
CA LYS A 38 -2.68 -21.23 15.89
C LYS A 38 -3.15 -21.34 14.43
N ALA A 39 -2.31 -21.88 13.56
CA ALA A 39 -2.62 -22.04 12.13
C ALA A 39 -3.88 -22.90 11.87
N GLU A 40 -4.13 -23.93 12.70
CA GLU A 40 -5.33 -24.75 12.55
C GLU A 40 -6.62 -23.98 12.88
N ARG A 41 -6.59 -23.17 13.94
CA ARG A 41 -7.74 -22.34 14.30
C ARG A 41 -8.03 -21.28 13.26
N PHE A 42 -7.00 -20.73 12.63
CA PHE A 42 -7.15 -19.80 11.51
C PHE A 42 -7.79 -20.45 10.29
N LYS A 43 -7.44 -21.72 9.97
CA LYS A 43 -8.09 -22.50 8.91
C LYS A 43 -9.56 -22.74 9.18
N GLU A 44 -9.92 -23.11 10.42
CA GLU A 44 -11.31 -23.29 10.82
C GLU A 44 -12.15 -22.02 10.66
N VAL A 45 -11.61 -20.88 11.10
CA VAL A 45 -12.25 -19.55 10.97
C VAL A 45 -12.46 -19.18 9.50
N ASN A 46 -11.49 -19.44 8.63
CA ASN A 46 -11.59 -19.19 7.20
C ASN A 46 -12.65 -20.09 6.54
N SER A 47 -12.65 -21.39 6.84
CA SER A 47 -13.65 -22.33 6.29
C SER A 47 -15.07 -21.97 6.72
N ALA A 48 -15.25 -21.54 7.97
CA ALA A 48 -16.53 -21.08 8.47
C ALA A 48 -17.01 -19.82 7.75
N TYR A 49 -16.11 -18.87 7.50
CA TYR A 49 -16.43 -17.65 6.78
C TYR A 49 -16.77 -17.92 5.31
N ASP A 50 -16.07 -18.84 4.63
CA ASP A 50 -16.34 -19.20 3.23
C ASP A 50 -17.77 -19.74 3.03
N ILE A 51 -18.30 -20.48 4.02
CA ILE A 51 -19.67 -21.01 3.98
C ILE A 51 -20.69 -19.91 4.29
N LEU A 52 -20.45 -19.06 5.28
CA LEU A 52 -21.43 -18.12 5.80
C LEU A 52 -21.43 -16.76 5.09
N SER A 53 -20.37 -16.42 4.36
CA SER A 53 -20.28 -15.17 3.60
C SER A 53 -21.02 -15.19 2.27
N ASP A 54 -21.23 -16.35 1.69
CA ASP A 54 -21.97 -16.57 0.45
C ASP A 54 -23.40 -17.00 0.78
N GLU A 55 -24.40 -16.20 0.36
CA GLU A 55 -25.81 -16.47 0.64
C GLU A 55 -26.26 -17.84 0.11
N THR A 56 -25.72 -18.30 -1.02
CA THR A 56 -26.10 -19.57 -1.63
C THR A 56 -25.51 -20.75 -0.86
N LYS A 57 -24.25 -20.66 -0.42
CA LYS A 57 -23.59 -21.66 0.42
C LYS A 57 -24.22 -21.71 1.82
N ARG A 58 -24.49 -20.55 2.40
CA ARG A 58 -25.18 -20.45 3.70
C ARG A 58 -26.55 -21.10 3.65
N ALA A 59 -27.36 -20.82 2.62
CA ALA A 59 -28.66 -21.44 2.44
C ALA A 59 -28.55 -22.95 2.21
N LYS A 60 -27.55 -23.45 1.52
CA LYS A 60 -27.29 -24.90 1.39
C LYS A 60 -26.87 -25.53 2.71
N TYR A 61 -26.06 -24.83 3.50
CA TYR A 61 -25.65 -25.30 4.83
C TYR A 61 -26.84 -25.36 5.79
N ASP A 62 -27.64 -24.30 5.84
CA ASP A 62 -28.83 -24.20 6.68
C ASP A 62 -29.88 -25.27 6.33
N ARG A 63 -29.97 -25.70 5.05
CA ARG A 63 -30.79 -26.83 4.59
C ARG A 63 -30.15 -28.20 4.81
N GLY A 64 -28.89 -28.24 5.29
CA GLY A 64 -28.17 -29.49 5.52
C GLY A 64 -27.66 -30.18 4.25
N GLU A 65 -27.64 -29.49 3.11
CA GLU A 65 -27.18 -30.01 1.81
C GLU A 65 -25.65 -30.11 1.73
N ILE A 66 -24.92 -29.23 2.47
CA ILE A 66 -23.48 -29.27 2.61
C ILE A 66 -23.03 -29.47 4.05
N ASP A 67 -21.85 -30.03 4.23
CA ASP A 67 -21.21 -30.21 5.53
C ASP A 67 -20.48 -28.96 6.02
N PRO A 68 -19.96 -28.90 7.28
CA PRO A 68 -19.19 -27.78 7.79
C PRO A 68 -17.86 -27.51 7.05
N SER A 69 -17.49 -28.35 6.10
CA SER A 69 -16.32 -28.18 5.21
C SER A 69 -16.71 -27.72 3.82
N GLY A 70 -18.00 -27.45 3.56
CA GLY A 70 -18.50 -27.00 2.27
C GLY A 70 -18.71 -28.12 1.23
N ASN A 71 -18.55 -29.39 1.61
CA ASN A 71 -18.77 -30.51 0.69
C ASN A 71 -20.26 -30.95 0.67
N GLU A 72 -20.75 -31.27 -0.51
CA GLU A 72 -22.12 -31.80 -0.65
C GLU A 72 -22.25 -33.18 0.03
N LYS A 73 -23.26 -33.35 0.88
CA LYS A 73 -23.54 -34.64 1.52
C LYS A 73 -24.07 -35.63 0.49
N PRO A 74 -23.54 -36.86 0.41
CA PRO A 74 -24.09 -37.90 -0.44
C PRO A 74 -25.53 -38.18 -0.06
N GLY A 75 -26.48 -37.80 -0.90
CA GLY A 75 -27.91 -38.02 -0.67
C GLY A 75 -28.85 -36.85 -0.95
N ALA A 76 -28.35 -35.61 -0.92
CA ALA A 76 -29.19 -34.42 -1.13
C ALA A 76 -29.65 -34.23 -2.60
N GLY A 77 -28.96 -34.84 -3.57
CA GLY A 77 -29.27 -34.75 -5.00
C GLY A 77 -30.10 -35.85 -5.60
N PHE A 78 -30.25 -37.00 -4.93
CA PHE A 78 -30.86 -38.20 -5.53
C PHE A 78 -32.39 -38.10 -5.68
N TRP A 79 -33.08 -37.38 -4.82
CA TRP A 79 -34.55 -37.24 -4.87
C TRP A 79 -35.04 -36.22 -5.89
N ARG A 80 -34.19 -35.26 -6.32
CA ARG A 80 -34.55 -34.24 -7.33
C ARG A 80 -34.54 -34.76 -8.77
N THR A 81 -33.78 -35.81 -9.06
CA THR A 81 -33.65 -36.35 -10.42
C THR A 81 -34.79 -37.30 -10.78
N TRP A 82 -35.54 -37.82 -9.82
CA TRP A 82 -36.62 -38.80 -10.10
C TRP A 82 -38.03 -38.19 -10.18
N SER A 83 -38.26 -36.98 -9.67
CA SER A 83 -39.60 -36.35 -9.72
C SER A 83 -39.80 -35.36 -10.86
N GLY A 84 -38.81 -35.15 -11.74
CA GLY A 84 -38.79 -34.10 -12.78
C GLY A 84 -38.86 -34.59 -14.24
N ARG A 85 -39.37 -35.79 -14.51
CA ARG A 85 -39.52 -36.26 -15.88
C ARG A 85 -40.97 -36.21 -16.33
N THR A 86 -41.48 -34.98 -16.50
CA THR A 86 -42.58 -34.70 -17.45
C THR A 86 -42.63 -33.22 -17.83
N ARG A 87 -42.54 -33.03 -19.16
CA ARG A 87 -43.08 -31.94 -19.95
C ARG A 87 -42.57 -30.52 -19.74
N GLY A 88 -42.07 -30.00 -20.85
CA GLY A 88 -42.38 -28.62 -21.19
C GLY A 88 -41.23 -27.85 -21.83
N ARG A 89 -41.23 -27.83 -23.10
CA ARG A 89 -40.57 -26.92 -24.05
C ARG A 89 -40.81 -25.45 -23.69
N GLN A 90 -39.83 -24.64 -24.03
CA GLN A 90 -39.95 -23.32 -24.69
C GLN A 90 -39.52 -22.08 -23.90
N ALA A 91 -38.52 -21.48 -24.52
CA ALA A 91 -38.36 -20.06 -24.88
C ALA A 91 -38.06 -19.00 -23.80
N GLY A 92 -36.93 -18.37 -23.99
CA GLY A 92 -36.87 -16.93 -24.25
C GLY A 92 -36.71 -16.00 -23.08
N GLY A 93 -35.64 -15.20 -23.14
CA GLY A 93 -35.67 -13.83 -22.66
C GLY A 93 -34.52 -13.39 -21.75
N PRO A 94 -33.82 -12.33 -22.14
CA PRO A 94 -32.70 -11.81 -21.36
C PRO A 94 -33.17 -10.83 -20.30
N GLY A 95 -32.71 -11.03 -19.04
CA GLY A 95 -32.96 -10.11 -17.94
C GLY A 95 -31.63 -9.54 -17.40
N ALA A 96 -31.38 -8.30 -17.70
CA ALA A 96 -30.33 -7.51 -17.11
C ALA A 96 -30.55 -7.32 -15.61
N GLY A 97 -29.60 -7.76 -14.79
CA GLY A 97 -29.54 -7.49 -13.36
C GLY A 97 -28.30 -6.67 -13.03
N GLN A 98 -28.54 -5.42 -12.81
CA GLN A 98 -27.62 -4.41 -12.39
C GLN A 98 -27.11 -4.73 -10.98
N THR A 99 -25.83 -5.06 -10.81
CA THR A 99 -25.20 -5.18 -9.50
C THR A 99 -24.33 -3.96 -9.26
N GLY A 100 -24.75 -3.18 -8.27
CA GLY A 100 -24.07 -1.99 -7.79
C GLY A 100 -22.64 -2.29 -7.32
N GLY A 101 -21.73 -1.44 -7.75
CA GLY A 101 -20.33 -1.46 -7.34
C GLY A 101 -20.20 -1.10 -5.86
N PHE A 102 -19.50 -1.94 -5.14
CA PHE A 102 -18.91 -1.60 -3.86
C PHE A 102 -17.40 -1.58 -4.04
N ASP A 103 -16.89 -0.35 -3.96
CA ASP A 103 -15.47 0.03 -3.99
C ASP A 103 -14.81 -0.38 -2.66
N PHE A 104 -13.96 -1.41 -2.68
CA PHE A 104 -13.08 -1.77 -1.56
C PHE A 104 -11.69 -2.06 -2.10
N ALA A 105 -10.82 -1.07 -2.01
CA ALA A 105 -9.43 -1.09 -2.47
C ALA A 105 -8.46 -1.96 -1.62
N ASP A 106 -8.95 -2.76 -0.69
CA ASP A 106 -8.11 -3.56 0.22
C ASP A 106 -8.32 -5.09 0.13
N ASP A 107 -9.21 -5.57 -0.75
CA ASP A 107 -9.53 -7.01 -0.85
C ASP A 107 -8.61 -7.81 -1.82
N ASP A 108 -7.71 -7.16 -2.56
CA ASP A 108 -6.89 -7.84 -3.59
C ASP A 108 -5.81 -8.78 -3.01
N VAL A 109 -5.38 -8.58 -1.78
CA VAL A 109 -4.36 -9.44 -1.15
C VAL A 109 -4.97 -10.79 -0.73
N PHE A 110 -6.24 -10.79 -0.30
CA PHE A 110 -6.95 -12.01 0.08
C PHE A 110 -7.50 -12.81 -1.10
N ALA A 111 -7.95 -12.13 -2.14
CA ALA A 111 -8.42 -12.78 -3.37
C ALA A 111 -7.30 -13.56 -4.08
N ASN A 112 -6.06 -13.10 -4.03
CA ASN A 112 -4.90 -13.77 -4.61
C ASN A 112 -4.45 -15.02 -3.83
N LEU A 113 -4.56 -14.99 -2.50
CA LEU A 113 -4.20 -16.14 -1.67
C LEU A 113 -5.20 -17.28 -1.84
N PHE A 114 -6.48 -16.96 -2.07
CA PHE A 114 -7.53 -17.96 -2.29
C PHE A 114 -7.51 -18.58 -3.70
N ARG A 115 -7.09 -17.81 -4.72
CA ARG A 115 -6.92 -18.34 -6.08
C ARG A 115 -5.76 -19.34 -6.22
N SER A 116 -4.73 -19.22 -5.40
CA SER A 116 -3.58 -20.13 -5.47
C SER A 116 -3.86 -21.48 -4.83
N SER A 117 -4.74 -21.55 -3.82
CA SER A 117 -5.09 -22.81 -3.15
C SER A 117 -6.23 -23.59 -3.82
N ALA A 118 -7.04 -22.94 -4.67
CA ALA A 118 -8.13 -23.62 -5.40
C ALA A 118 -7.69 -24.29 -6.72
N ARG A 119 -6.43 -24.11 -7.14
CA ARG A 119 -5.90 -24.65 -8.41
C ARG A 119 -5.40 -26.10 -8.36
N GLY A 120 -5.59 -26.78 -7.25
CA GLY A 120 -5.18 -28.18 -7.13
C GLY A 120 -6.33 -29.18 -7.21
N ARG A 121 -7.20 -29.19 -8.20
CA ARG A 121 -8.03 -30.31 -8.69
C ARG A 121 -9.30 -29.83 -9.40
N ALA A 122 -9.22 -29.58 -10.68
CA ALA A 122 -10.37 -29.80 -11.57
C ALA A 122 -9.85 -30.02 -13.00
N HIS A 123 -10.04 -31.18 -13.44
CA HIS A 123 -9.83 -31.63 -14.82
C HIS A 123 -10.95 -31.05 -15.70
N GLY A 124 -10.59 -30.45 -16.85
CA GLY A 124 -11.48 -30.34 -18.01
C GLY A 124 -12.44 -29.15 -18.02
N GLY A 125 -11.91 -27.95 -18.23
CA GLY A 125 -12.65 -26.81 -18.74
C GLY A 125 -11.75 -26.09 -19.75
N VAL A 126 -12.25 -25.86 -20.95
CA VAL A 126 -11.61 -25.13 -22.05
C VAL A 126 -11.00 -23.86 -21.48
N GLY A 127 -9.66 -23.79 -21.44
CA GLY A 127 -8.93 -22.67 -20.90
C GLY A 127 -9.28 -21.40 -21.67
N GLN A 128 -9.97 -20.47 -21.02
CA GLN A 128 -9.79 -19.08 -21.38
C GLN A 128 -8.31 -18.77 -21.11
N GLU A 129 -7.52 -18.76 -22.18
CA GLU A 129 -6.13 -18.30 -22.11
C GLU A 129 -6.15 -16.91 -21.53
N ALA A 130 -5.71 -16.81 -20.28
CA ALA A 130 -5.59 -15.54 -19.61
C ALA A 130 -4.66 -14.67 -20.46
N THR A 131 -5.20 -13.60 -21.03
CA THR A 131 -4.43 -12.63 -21.83
C THR A 131 -3.21 -12.21 -21.03
N PRO A 132 -1.99 -12.37 -21.59
CA PRO A 132 -0.78 -12.16 -20.83
C PRO A 132 -0.64 -10.69 -20.45
N ASN A 133 -0.61 -10.42 -19.15
CA ASN A 133 -0.25 -9.09 -18.65
C ASN A 133 1.17 -8.76 -19.09
N THR A 134 1.37 -7.54 -19.58
CA THR A 134 2.69 -7.07 -19.99
C THR A 134 3.30 -6.22 -18.88
N ASN A 135 4.50 -6.62 -18.43
CA ASN A 135 5.21 -5.90 -17.37
C ASN A 135 6.15 -4.86 -17.99
N TYR A 136 6.12 -3.65 -17.44
CA TYR A 136 6.98 -2.53 -17.79
C TYR A 136 7.70 -2.02 -16.56
N LYS A 137 8.88 -1.42 -16.73
CA LYS A 137 9.60 -0.72 -15.66
C LYS A 137 9.68 0.75 -16.02
N LEU A 138 9.34 1.62 -15.10
CA LEU A 138 9.39 3.06 -15.26
C LEU A 138 10.24 3.69 -14.15
N LYS A 139 11.29 4.39 -14.55
CA LYS A 139 12.08 5.20 -13.63
C LYS A 139 11.41 6.55 -13.47
N VAL A 140 11.29 7.00 -12.24
CA VAL A 140 10.62 8.25 -11.88
C VAL A 140 11.53 9.03 -10.94
N PRO A 141 11.82 10.32 -11.21
CA PRO A 141 12.55 11.16 -10.28
C PRO A 141 11.89 11.23 -8.91
N PHE A 142 12.71 11.37 -7.87
CA PHE A 142 12.25 11.42 -6.48
C PHE A 142 11.11 12.43 -6.25
N GLU A 143 11.28 13.64 -6.77
CA GLU A 143 10.31 14.73 -6.61
C GLU A 143 8.97 14.39 -7.23
N GLU A 144 8.97 13.86 -8.48
CA GLU A 144 7.77 13.44 -9.20
C GLU A 144 7.04 12.30 -8.47
N ALA A 145 7.77 11.30 -7.97
CA ALA A 145 7.19 10.17 -7.24
C ALA A 145 6.61 10.61 -5.88
N THR A 146 7.26 11.60 -5.25
CA THR A 146 6.85 12.12 -3.94
C THR A 146 5.65 13.06 -4.07
N ALA A 147 5.69 14.00 -5.03
CA ALA A 147 4.61 14.97 -5.25
C ALA A 147 3.39 14.38 -5.98
N GLY A 148 3.63 13.28 -6.73
CA GLY A 148 2.66 12.74 -7.68
C GLY A 148 2.68 13.49 -9.02
N VAL A 149 2.58 12.75 -10.10
CA VAL A 149 2.67 13.31 -11.46
C VAL A 149 1.82 12.52 -12.45
N ARG A 150 1.37 13.18 -13.50
CA ARG A 150 0.87 12.52 -14.70
C ARG A 150 1.98 12.52 -15.74
N LYS A 151 2.41 11.35 -16.14
CA LYS A 151 3.52 11.17 -17.08
C LYS A 151 3.04 10.41 -18.31
N ARG A 152 3.39 10.93 -19.48
CA ARG A 152 3.14 10.24 -20.74
C ARG A 152 4.25 9.25 -20.98
N VAL A 153 3.89 7.98 -21.14
CA VAL A 153 4.83 6.87 -21.30
C VAL A 153 4.53 6.16 -22.62
N THR A 154 5.56 5.93 -23.41
CA THR A 154 5.47 5.09 -24.61
C THR A 154 5.76 3.64 -24.20
N LEU A 155 4.79 2.76 -24.41
CA LEU A 155 4.93 1.34 -24.17
C LEU A 155 5.76 0.68 -25.28
N SER A 156 6.24 -0.55 -25.07
CA SER A 156 7.09 -1.26 -26.03
C SER A 156 6.38 -1.61 -27.35
N ASP A 157 5.06 -1.53 -27.39
CA ASP A 157 4.22 -1.70 -28.59
C ASP A 157 4.00 -0.37 -29.36
N GLY A 158 4.66 0.73 -28.93
CA GLY A 158 4.54 2.05 -29.54
C GLY A 158 3.32 2.85 -29.06
N LYS A 159 2.44 2.30 -28.23
CA LYS A 159 1.31 3.04 -27.68
C LYS A 159 1.77 4.07 -26.67
N ILE A 160 1.17 5.24 -26.73
CA ILE A 160 1.39 6.33 -25.77
C ILE A 160 0.25 6.29 -24.76
N VAL A 161 0.60 6.15 -23.46
CA VAL A 161 -0.37 6.06 -22.36
C VAL A 161 -0.07 7.12 -21.32
N ASP A 162 -1.09 7.83 -20.86
CA ASP A 162 -0.96 8.77 -19.75
C ASP A 162 -1.07 8.00 -18.42
N VAL A 163 0.03 7.95 -17.69
CA VAL A 163 0.15 7.26 -16.39
C VAL A 163 0.04 8.27 -15.27
N ALA A 164 -0.98 8.14 -14.44
CA ALA A 164 -1.12 8.93 -13.22
C ALA A 164 -0.39 8.23 -12.07
N ILE A 165 0.72 8.79 -11.61
CA ILE A 165 1.50 8.32 -10.47
C ILE A 165 0.98 9.05 -9.23
N PRO A 166 0.36 8.36 -8.25
CA PRO A 166 -0.10 9.00 -7.04
C PRO A 166 1.05 9.56 -6.20
N ALA A 167 0.77 10.60 -5.40
CA ALA A 167 1.75 11.15 -4.48
C ALA A 167 2.21 10.13 -3.44
N GLY A 168 3.53 10.09 -3.21
CA GLY A 168 4.12 9.19 -2.24
C GLY A 168 4.30 7.75 -2.74
N PHE A 169 4.39 7.55 -4.03
CA PHE A 169 4.68 6.25 -4.60
C PHE A 169 6.09 5.76 -4.25
N GLU A 170 6.27 4.47 -4.05
CA GLU A 170 7.54 3.88 -3.61
C GLU A 170 8.13 2.96 -4.67
N THR A 171 9.45 2.77 -4.61
CA THR A 171 10.13 1.79 -5.48
C THR A 171 9.56 0.40 -5.27
N GLY A 172 9.31 -0.31 -6.38
CA GLY A 172 8.71 -1.64 -6.39
C GLY A 172 7.18 -1.63 -6.43
N SER A 173 6.54 -0.48 -6.26
CA SER A 173 5.09 -0.34 -6.40
C SER A 173 4.66 -0.55 -7.84
N LYS A 174 3.49 -1.17 -8.03
CA LYS A 174 2.96 -1.55 -9.35
C LYS A 174 1.68 -0.79 -9.67
N LEU A 175 1.64 -0.21 -10.85
CA LEU A 175 0.44 0.41 -11.42
C LEU A 175 -0.13 -0.50 -12.50
N ARG A 176 -1.42 -0.83 -12.39
CA ARG A 176 -2.13 -1.63 -13.37
C ARG A 176 -2.96 -0.73 -14.27
N LEU A 177 -2.67 -0.76 -15.56
CA LEU A 177 -3.43 -0.06 -16.58
C LEU A 177 -4.29 -1.08 -17.32
N LYS A 178 -5.60 -1.07 -17.03
CA LYS A 178 -6.56 -2.01 -17.61
C LYS A 178 -6.64 -1.85 -19.13
N GLY A 179 -6.60 -2.98 -19.85
CA GLY A 179 -6.73 -3.01 -21.29
C GLY A 179 -5.60 -2.28 -22.04
N GLN A 180 -4.41 -2.10 -21.45
CA GLN A 180 -3.26 -1.48 -22.11
C GLN A 180 -2.09 -2.46 -22.30
N GLY A 181 -2.33 -3.75 -22.11
CA GLY A 181 -1.38 -4.82 -22.40
C GLY A 181 -1.44 -5.27 -23.88
N ARG A 182 -0.81 -6.40 -24.16
CA ARG A 182 -0.83 -6.99 -25.50
C ARG A 182 -2.20 -7.55 -25.85
N VAL A 183 -2.51 -7.52 -27.14
CA VAL A 183 -3.69 -8.19 -27.69
C VAL A 183 -3.45 -9.70 -27.64
N GLY A 184 -4.45 -10.43 -27.18
CA GLY A 184 -4.41 -11.89 -27.09
C GLY A 184 -4.38 -12.56 -28.49
N PRO A 185 -4.17 -13.89 -28.53
CA PRO A 185 -4.15 -14.65 -29.77
C PRO A 185 -5.49 -14.59 -30.55
N ASP A 186 -6.57 -14.27 -29.84
CA ASP A 186 -7.92 -14.10 -30.39
C ASP A 186 -8.11 -12.78 -31.17
N GLY A 187 -7.14 -11.87 -31.11
CA GLY A 187 -7.20 -10.55 -31.75
C GLY A 187 -8.19 -9.57 -31.13
N VAL A 188 -8.94 -9.99 -30.12
CA VAL A 188 -10.04 -9.22 -29.48
C VAL A 188 -9.77 -8.90 -28.03
N THR A 189 -9.27 -9.88 -27.26
CA THR A 189 -9.01 -9.71 -25.83
C THR A 189 -7.70 -8.99 -25.61
N GLN A 190 -7.74 -7.89 -24.84
CA GLN A 190 -6.55 -7.11 -24.51
C GLN A 190 -6.17 -7.32 -23.06
N GLY A 191 -4.91 -7.70 -22.81
CA GLY A 191 -4.33 -7.84 -21.46
C GLY A 191 -4.13 -6.49 -20.78
N ASP A 192 -3.66 -6.52 -19.56
CA ASP A 192 -3.34 -5.31 -18.80
C ASP A 192 -1.84 -5.01 -18.87
N ALA A 193 -1.48 -3.72 -18.83
CA ALA A 193 -0.11 -3.30 -18.63
C ALA A 193 0.12 -3.10 -17.12
N VAL A 194 1.15 -3.75 -16.59
CA VAL A 194 1.61 -3.60 -15.21
C VAL A 194 2.92 -2.84 -15.23
N ILE A 195 2.91 -1.62 -14.70
CA ILE A 195 4.09 -0.75 -14.65
C ILE A 195 4.68 -0.80 -13.25
N GLU A 196 5.88 -1.34 -13.11
CA GLU A 196 6.68 -1.33 -11.90
C GLU A 196 7.47 -0.02 -11.85
N ILE A 197 7.26 0.76 -10.79
CA ILE A 197 7.92 2.05 -10.57
C ILE A 197 9.25 1.84 -9.86
N THR A 198 10.30 2.47 -10.36
CA THR A 198 11.58 2.60 -9.68
C THR A 198 11.83 4.08 -9.42
N VAL A 199 11.81 4.48 -8.16
CA VAL A 199 12.10 5.88 -7.78
C VAL A 199 13.61 6.08 -7.75
N GLU A 200 14.09 7.10 -8.48
CA GLU A 200 15.50 7.46 -8.50
C GLU A 200 15.86 8.17 -7.19
N PRO A 201 17.03 7.84 -6.58
CA PRO A 201 17.47 8.54 -5.36
C PRO A 201 17.75 10.00 -5.66
N HIS A 202 17.47 10.88 -4.70
CA HIS A 202 17.79 12.32 -4.82
C HIS A 202 19.09 12.65 -4.09
N ALA A 203 19.84 13.66 -4.57
CA ALA A 203 21.13 14.04 -3.99
C ALA A 203 21.01 14.57 -2.54
N TYR A 204 19.92 15.23 -2.23
CA TYR A 204 19.74 15.94 -0.95
C TYR A 204 18.54 15.45 -0.14
N PHE A 205 17.48 14.99 -0.80
CA PHE A 205 16.25 14.57 -0.12
C PHE A 205 16.27 13.10 0.24
N ILE A 206 15.91 12.82 1.48
CA ILE A 206 15.67 11.45 1.97
C ILE A 206 14.24 11.37 2.46
N ARG A 207 13.48 10.42 1.94
CA ARG A 207 12.12 10.16 2.40
C ARG A 207 12.13 9.14 3.54
N VAL A 208 11.38 9.43 4.58
CA VAL A 208 11.08 8.52 5.69
C VAL A 208 9.56 8.51 5.87
N ASP A 209 8.91 7.43 5.49
CA ASP A 209 7.45 7.32 5.42
C ASP A 209 6.83 8.43 4.56
N ARG A 210 6.18 9.40 5.20
CA ARG A 210 5.58 10.57 4.52
C ARG A 210 6.39 11.85 4.69
N ASP A 211 7.41 11.81 5.51
CA ASP A 211 8.25 12.97 5.79
C ASP A 211 9.48 13.00 4.89
N ILE A 212 9.98 14.20 4.63
CA ILE A 212 11.19 14.45 3.87
C ILE A 212 12.26 15.00 4.82
N ARG A 213 13.46 14.47 4.71
CA ARG A 213 14.63 14.99 5.41
C ARG A 213 15.59 15.61 4.42
N VAL A 214 16.16 16.73 4.81
CA VAL A 214 17.20 17.43 4.04
C VAL A 214 18.21 18.04 4.99
N GLU A 215 19.48 18.01 4.63
CA GLU A 215 20.55 18.71 5.32
C GLU A 215 20.89 19.97 4.54
N ILE A 216 20.91 21.12 5.22
CA ILE A 216 21.20 22.41 4.61
C ILE A 216 22.43 23.03 5.26
N PRO A 217 23.46 23.40 4.49
CA PRO A 217 24.58 24.15 4.99
C PRO A 217 24.12 25.57 5.37
N VAL A 218 24.53 26.01 6.53
CA VAL A 218 24.34 27.39 7.03
C VAL A 218 25.67 27.95 7.48
N THR A 219 25.84 29.26 7.36
CA THR A 219 27.03 29.95 7.82
C THR A 219 27.06 30.08 9.35
N LEU A 220 28.25 30.35 9.88
CA LEU A 220 28.45 30.61 11.30
C LEU A 220 27.56 31.74 11.80
N TYR A 221 27.49 32.86 11.06
CA TYR A 221 26.71 34.04 11.45
C TYR A 221 25.21 33.77 11.37
N GLU A 222 24.70 33.02 10.37
CA GLU A 222 23.28 32.59 10.34
C GLU A 222 22.93 31.73 11.55
N ALA A 223 23.82 30.83 11.97
CA ALA A 223 23.59 29.97 13.11
C ALA A 223 23.61 30.74 14.43
N VAL A 224 24.53 31.70 14.60
CA VAL A 224 24.71 32.44 15.87
C VAL A 224 23.70 33.59 15.98
N LEU A 225 23.56 34.41 14.94
CA LEU A 225 22.70 35.59 14.99
C LEU A 225 21.25 35.30 14.63
N GLY A 226 21.04 34.20 13.92
CA GLY A 226 19.77 33.89 13.30
C GLY A 226 19.56 34.69 12.01
N ASP A 227 18.95 34.05 11.02
CA ASP A 227 18.62 34.67 9.74
C ASP A 227 17.50 33.92 9.04
N SER A 228 17.11 34.40 7.87
CA SER A 228 16.15 33.74 6.99
C SER A 228 16.87 33.19 5.78
N THR A 229 16.95 31.87 5.66
CA THR A 229 17.57 31.20 4.51
C THR A 229 16.53 30.55 3.62
N VAL A 230 16.87 30.35 2.33
CA VAL A 230 15.99 29.68 1.36
C VAL A 230 16.30 28.19 1.34
N VAL A 231 15.27 27.39 1.59
CA VAL A 231 15.38 25.93 1.65
C VAL A 231 14.59 25.30 0.51
N PRO A 232 15.17 24.39 -0.27
CA PRO A 232 14.43 23.64 -1.27
C PRO A 232 13.45 22.68 -0.62
N THR A 233 12.27 22.55 -1.22
CA THR A 233 11.29 21.52 -0.87
C THR A 233 10.79 20.84 -2.16
N ILE A 234 10.16 19.70 -2.05
CA ILE A 234 9.51 19.05 -3.21
C ILE A 234 8.38 19.89 -3.83
N HIS A 235 7.98 20.97 -3.17
CA HIS A 235 6.95 21.91 -3.64
C HIS A 235 7.53 23.26 -4.08
N GLY A 236 8.86 23.35 -4.26
CA GLY A 236 9.57 24.58 -4.53
C GLY A 236 10.27 25.16 -3.30
N ASN A 237 10.94 26.30 -3.48
CA ASN A 237 11.72 26.92 -2.44
C ASN A 237 10.87 27.63 -1.38
N VAL A 238 11.28 27.54 -0.12
CA VAL A 238 10.60 28.17 1.03
C VAL A 238 11.60 28.91 1.88
N ALA A 239 11.25 30.11 2.35
CA ALA A 239 12.04 30.82 3.35
C ALA A 239 11.91 30.12 4.72
N LEU A 240 13.04 29.75 5.30
CA LEU A 240 13.15 29.15 6.63
C LEU A 240 13.86 30.11 7.57
N LYS A 241 13.21 30.44 8.69
CA LYS A 241 13.83 31.24 9.73
C LYS A 241 14.71 30.34 10.61
N VAL A 242 16.00 30.58 10.58
CA VAL A 242 16.99 29.99 11.49
C VAL A 242 16.95 30.76 12.81
N PRO A 243 16.59 30.14 13.95
CA PRO A 243 16.63 30.83 15.22
C PRO A 243 18.05 31.18 15.63
N PRO A 244 18.28 32.31 16.34
CA PRO A 244 19.59 32.63 16.87
C PRO A 244 20.06 31.53 17.87
N ASN A 245 21.38 31.35 17.94
CA ASN A 245 22.02 30.28 18.72
C ASN A 245 21.62 28.86 18.27
N SER A 246 21.28 28.69 16.99
CA SER A 246 21.13 27.37 16.41
C SER A 246 22.45 26.62 16.37
N ASN A 247 22.43 25.33 16.61
CA ASN A 247 23.64 24.51 16.62
C ASN A 247 23.68 23.57 15.39
N ASN A 248 24.86 23.06 15.10
CA ASN A 248 25.03 21.99 14.12
C ASN A 248 24.16 20.78 14.50
N GLY A 249 23.41 20.23 13.55
CA GLY A 249 22.45 19.15 13.78
C GLY A 249 21.09 19.61 14.34
N SER A 250 20.84 20.91 14.53
CA SER A 250 19.53 21.44 14.88
C SER A 250 18.53 21.10 13.77
N ILE A 251 17.35 20.62 14.16
CA ILE A 251 16.30 20.20 13.22
C ILE A 251 15.15 21.20 13.25
N LEU A 252 14.85 21.78 12.10
CA LEU A 252 13.72 22.67 11.91
C LEU A 252 12.63 21.99 11.08
N ARG A 253 11.37 22.16 11.46
CA ARG A 253 10.23 21.50 10.82
C ARG A 253 9.48 22.48 9.91
N LEU A 254 9.32 22.12 8.67
CA LEU A 254 8.42 22.75 7.70
C LEU A 254 7.14 21.94 7.58
N LYS A 255 6.10 22.39 8.25
CA LYS A 255 4.81 21.68 8.31
C LYS A 255 4.17 21.55 6.93
N GLY A 256 3.73 20.34 6.59
CA GLY A 256 3.03 20.03 5.35
C GLY A 256 3.89 20.12 4.09
N LYS A 257 5.24 20.13 4.22
CA LYS A 257 6.19 20.19 3.08
C LYS A 257 6.79 18.83 2.71
N GLY A 258 6.28 17.74 3.29
CA GLY A 258 6.57 16.37 2.89
C GLY A 258 5.65 15.87 1.78
N VAL A 259 5.37 14.57 1.76
CA VAL A 259 4.43 13.94 0.81
C VAL A 259 3.05 14.59 0.92
N PRO A 260 2.44 15.03 -0.19
CA PRO A 260 1.12 15.65 -0.17
C PRO A 260 0.04 14.80 0.49
N ALA A 261 -0.97 15.44 1.06
CA ALA A 261 -2.14 14.74 1.60
C ALA A 261 -2.83 13.93 0.50
N THR A 262 -3.31 12.75 0.87
CA THR A 262 -4.17 11.92 0.04
C THR A 262 -5.55 11.80 0.69
N LYS A 263 -6.53 11.17 0.03
CA LYS A 263 -7.88 10.97 0.59
C LYS A 263 -7.89 10.37 2.01
N ASN A 264 -6.91 9.50 2.30
CA ASN A 264 -6.88 8.70 3.53
C ASN A 264 -5.76 9.09 4.49
N LEU A 265 -4.81 9.93 4.08
CA LEU A 265 -3.60 10.24 4.85
C LEU A 265 -3.31 11.74 4.81
N PRO A 266 -2.93 12.35 5.94
CA PRO A 266 -2.52 13.76 5.99
C PRO A 266 -1.21 13.99 5.23
N ALA A 267 -0.90 15.25 4.93
CA ALA A 267 0.41 15.62 4.40
C ALA A 267 1.51 15.31 5.42
N GLY A 268 2.66 14.87 4.90
CA GLY A 268 3.88 14.77 5.68
C GLY A 268 4.56 16.14 5.87
N ASP A 269 5.62 16.16 6.66
CA ASP A 269 6.41 17.36 6.95
C ASP A 269 7.81 17.24 6.32
N GLN A 270 8.50 18.39 6.21
CA GLN A 270 9.91 18.37 5.89
C GLN A 270 10.73 18.76 7.11
N TYR A 271 11.74 17.96 7.42
CA TYR A 271 12.71 18.19 8.49
C TYR A 271 14.01 18.64 7.89
N VAL A 272 14.44 19.84 8.28
CA VAL A 272 15.66 20.49 7.81
C VAL A 272 16.70 20.40 8.91
N THR A 273 17.76 19.65 8.68
CA THR A 273 18.89 19.56 9.60
C THR A 273 19.90 20.63 9.22
N LEU A 274 20.28 21.48 10.15
CA LEU A 274 21.27 22.53 9.93
C LEU A 274 22.69 21.96 10.04
N ARG A 275 23.52 22.22 9.05
CA ARG A 275 24.94 21.90 9.04
C ARG A 275 25.75 23.19 9.01
N VAL A 276 26.30 23.59 10.15
CA VAL A 276 27.15 24.80 10.21
C VAL A 276 28.45 24.54 9.47
N VAL A 277 28.74 25.42 8.53
CA VAL A 277 29.97 25.37 7.70
C VAL A 277 30.79 26.61 7.90
N LEU A 278 32.07 26.41 8.12
CA LEU A 278 33.04 27.51 8.20
C LEU A 278 33.47 27.93 6.78
N PRO A 279 34.01 29.17 6.60
CA PRO A 279 34.53 29.60 5.32
C PRO A 279 35.61 28.65 4.78
N ASP A 280 35.57 28.39 3.45
CA ASP A 280 36.57 27.58 2.79
C ASP A 280 37.92 28.35 2.71
N GLY A 281 39.03 27.62 2.90
CA GLY A 281 40.38 28.16 2.73
C GLY A 281 40.95 28.91 3.96
N GLY A 282 40.14 29.05 5.03
CA GLY A 282 40.52 29.78 6.21
C GLY A 282 40.29 31.30 6.05
N ASP A 283 39.93 31.95 7.16
CA ASP A 283 39.67 33.39 7.26
C ASP A 283 40.49 33.91 8.44
N GLU A 284 41.45 34.82 8.15
CA GLU A 284 42.36 35.34 9.15
C GLU A 284 41.65 36.21 10.18
N ASP A 285 40.66 37.01 9.75
CA ASP A 285 39.88 37.88 10.63
C ASP A 285 39.01 37.03 11.56
N LEU A 286 38.40 35.99 11.06
CA LEU A 286 37.66 35.03 11.87
C LEU A 286 38.57 34.29 12.86
N THR A 287 39.76 33.92 12.43
CA THR A 287 40.76 33.25 13.26
C THR A 287 41.20 34.15 14.42
N GLU A 288 41.47 35.41 14.14
CA GLU A 288 41.86 36.39 15.17
C GLU A 288 40.69 36.64 16.13
N PHE A 289 39.49 36.87 15.59
CA PHE A 289 38.29 37.03 16.43
C PHE A 289 38.07 35.84 17.35
N VAL A 290 38.15 34.61 16.85
CA VAL A 290 37.95 33.40 17.68
C VAL A 290 39.04 33.26 18.71
N ARG A 291 40.30 33.62 18.42
CA ARG A 291 41.43 33.61 19.37
C ARG A 291 41.17 34.57 20.54
N GLU A 292 40.71 35.79 20.22
CA GLU A 292 40.35 36.77 21.23
C GLU A 292 39.14 36.36 22.04
N TRP A 293 38.08 35.90 21.39
CA TRP A 293 36.85 35.44 22.01
C TRP A 293 37.09 34.27 22.97
N ALA A 294 38.01 33.36 22.64
CA ALA A 294 38.33 32.18 23.44
C ALA A 294 39.07 32.52 24.74
N LYS A 295 39.69 33.69 24.83
CA LYS A 295 40.42 34.11 26.08
C LYS A 295 39.47 34.20 27.24
N GLY A 296 39.71 33.42 28.30
CA GLY A 296 38.92 33.41 29.50
C GLY A 296 37.54 32.72 29.39
N ARG A 297 37.25 32.13 28.23
CA ARG A 297 35.96 31.40 27.98
C ARG A 297 36.25 29.93 27.71
N GLY A 298 36.21 29.15 28.74
CA GLY A 298 36.33 27.69 28.64
C GLY A 298 34.96 27.03 28.58
N TYR A 299 34.60 26.38 27.46
CA TYR A 299 33.49 25.42 27.45
C TYR A 299 34.00 24.09 26.92
N ASN A 300 33.45 22.99 27.45
CA ASN A 300 33.84 21.65 27.01
C ASN A 300 32.63 20.92 26.44
N PRO A 301 32.47 20.89 25.12
CA PRO A 301 31.35 20.19 24.49
C PRO A 301 31.40 18.67 24.72
N ARG A 302 32.56 18.12 25.13
CA ARG A 302 32.78 16.69 25.36
C ARG A 302 32.54 16.28 26.83
N HIS A 303 32.09 17.19 27.71
CA HIS A 303 31.89 16.87 29.14
C HIS A 303 30.90 15.74 29.42
N LYS A 304 29.95 15.51 28.46
CA LYS A 304 28.98 14.42 28.56
C LYS A 304 29.45 13.11 27.93
N MET A 305 30.57 13.11 27.23
CA MET A 305 31.11 11.90 26.59
C MET A 305 31.93 11.13 27.61
N LYS A 306 31.55 9.91 27.89
CA LYS A 306 32.36 8.97 28.70
C LYS A 306 33.33 8.29 27.73
N PHE A 307 34.58 8.66 27.76
CA PHE A 307 35.64 7.90 27.09
C PHE A 307 35.99 6.73 28.01
N THR A 308 35.68 5.50 27.60
CA THR A 308 36.15 4.25 28.25
C THR A 308 37.53 3.93 27.74
#